data_5d600763bcddde5b884546a0ca41d496
#
_entry.id   5d600763bcddde5b884546a0ca41d496
#
_cell.length_a   1.000
_cell.length_b   1.000
_cell.length_c   1.000
_cell.angle_alpha   90.00
_cell.angle_beta   90.00
_cell.angle_gamma   90.00
#
_symmetry.space_group_name_H-M   'P 1'
#
loop_
_entity.id
_entity.type
_entity.pdbx_description
1 polymer ?
#
loop_
_entity_poly.entity_id
_entity_poly.type
_entity_poly.pdbx_seq_one_letter_code
_entity_poly.pdbx_strand_id
1 'polypeptide(L)'
;MKTRRRLGTAKTRVSRGPWPARGRGSRTETRGSILIATLWVIIALTGLVLALAVRIRASALAEANRAAAMQAAAAERGAEQFLLSVVDQKMQDRVNEETDLTSSISMQALPVGNCYVWVIRPTYNDGQMSSADQTYSYGLTDEMAKLNLNTTPYNILQWLPGMTQEMAASILVWRGGADPTGMGAGNGYYESLPDPYRAKEAPFESVDELYLVEGFTPFVLYGYDTNHNGVLDPAEIRAMQTGGTTGAPTAVFGNGTAANRGLFPFVTVLPPPAGGGVGGNNPSTQIANVNPVNETQLRTVLTNVFGSARANQILHRIMRRRGLTRFSNVFAFYYASGMTPVEFTKVYPRLTAGGPLKVNIMTAPARVLACLPGLQNNAGLVSSILTQRQAQLQSTTDPTNLAWLVTLPELRAALTNTLGNYITGASTVYSADIVAVTAHARAYRRCRIIIQAGNGVTTNSKIIYRENLTSDGWPLDPNIRQALRAGQPPPVSPATGQAWQGLGPQ
;
A
#
# COMPACT_ATOMS: atom_id res chain seq x y z
N MET A 1 34.47 68.18 -10.51
CA MET A 1 35.80 68.64 -10.84
C MET A 1 36.16 68.09 -12.20
N LYS A 2 35.95 68.88 -13.29
CA LYS A 2 36.95 69.60 -14.15
C LYS A 2 38.19 68.71 -14.42
N THR A 3 38.53 68.36 -15.69
CA THR A 3 39.03 69.27 -16.70
C THR A 3 38.99 68.66 -18.09
N ARG A 4 38.61 69.50 -19.05
CA ARG A 4 38.83 69.42 -20.52
C ARG A 4 40.31 69.56 -20.86
N ARG A 5 40.77 68.95 -21.93
CA ARG A 5 41.75 69.62 -22.85
C ARG A 5 41.49 69.28 -24.32
N ARG A 6 41.32 70.37 -25.09
CA ARG A 6 41.31 70.47 -26.54
C ARG A 6 42.73 70.66 -27.07
N LEU A 7 42.84 70.61 -28.40
CA LEU A 7 43.80 71.08 -29.33
C LEU A 7 44.57 69.95 -30.02
N GLY A 8 44.82 69.95 -31.32
CA GLY A 8 44.71 71.00 -32.28
C GLY A 8 44.93 70.46 -33.72
N THR A 9 44.51 71.22 -34.69
CA THR A 9 44.52 71.03 -36.12
C THR A 9 45.92 71.15 -36.73
N ALA A 10 46.31 70.28 -37.72
CA ALA A 10 47.33 70.58 -38.68
C ALA A 10 46.82 70.18 -40.07
N LYS A 11 46.63 71.22 -40.91
CA LYS A 11 46.44 71.13 -42.38
C LYS A 11 47.78 70.93 -43.04
N THR A 12 47.93 69.86 -43.79
CA THR A 12 49.05 69.79 -44.78
C THR A 12 48.44 69.57 -46.16
N ARG A 13 48.79 70.46 -46.99
CA ARG A 13 48.44 70.60 -48.41
C ARG A 13 49.47 69.80 -49.20
N VAL A 14 49.03 68.79 -49.99
CA VAL A 14 49.91 68.11 -50.94
C VAL A 14 49.26 68.04 -52.30
N SER A 15 50.08 68.38 -53.26
CA SER A 15 49.97 68.66 -54.69
C SER A 15 49.33 67.55 -55.52
N ARG A 16 48.63 68.02 -56.56
CA ARG A 16 48.10 67.23 -57.67
C ARG A 16 49.21 66.74 -58.58
N GLY A 17 49.36 65.43 -58.81
CA GLY A 17 50.09 64.80 -59.90
C GLY A 17 49.14 64.18 -60.93
N PRO A 18 49.53 63.94 -62.15
CA PRO A 18 48.68 63.71 -63.32
C PRO A 18 48.16 62.24 -63.35
N TRP A 19 46.96 62.09 -63.89
CA TRP A 19 46.23 60.82 -64.06
C TRP A 19 46.90 59.85 -65.04
N PRO A 20 47.13 58.59 -64.77
CA PRO A 20 47.40 57.57 -65.78
C PRO A 20 46.08 56.99 -66.34
N ALA A 21 46.16 56.63 -67.60
CA ALA A 21 45.09 56.22 -68.50
C ALA A 21 44.27 55.01 -67.99
N ARG A 22 42.99 55.09 -68.36
CA ARG A 22 42.07 53.97 -68.21
C ARG A 22 42.56 52.67 -68.86
N GLY A 23 42.98 51.72 -68.09
CA GLY A 23 43.08 50.32 -68.51
C GLY A 23 41.68 49.72 -68.66
N ARG A 24 41.35 49.21 -69.84
CA ARG A 24 40.16 48.38 -70.08
C ARG A 24 40.26 47.13 -69.21
N GLY A 25 39.62 47.16 -68.05
CA GLY A 25 39.43 45.95 -67.24
C GLY A 25 38.53 44.99 -67.99
N SER A 26 39.06 43.83 -68.30
CA SER A 26 38.30 42.65 -68.77
C SER A 26 37.16 42.33 -67.81
N ARG A 27 35.94 42.42 -68.32
CA ARG A 27 34.80 41.83 -67.61
C ARG A 27 35.05 40.34 -67.54
N THR A 28 35.61 39.85 -66.42
CA THR A 28 35.56 38.43 -66.09
C THR A 28 34.11 38.10 -65.82
N GLU A 29 33.57 37.24 -66.62
CA GLU A 29 32.20 36.78 -66.52
C GLU A 29 31.99 36.10 -65.19
N THR A 30 31.22 36.75 -64.29
CA THR A 30 30.80 36.22 -62.96
C THR A 30 29.65 35.23 -63.04
N ARG A 31 29.54 34.47 -64.13
CA ARG A 31 28.45 33.51 -64.33
C ARG A 31 28.48 32.29 -63.39
N GLY A 32 29.64 31.92 -62.80
CA GLY A 32 29.75 30.80 -61.80
C GLY A 32 29.42 31.21 -60.38
N SER A 33 29.55 32.49 -60.00
CA SER A 33 29.33 32.96 -58.62
C SER A 33 27.87 32.92 -58.18
N ILE A 34 26.92 33.12 -59.07
CA ILE A 34 25.49 33.10 -58.77
C ILE A 34 25.04 31.68 -58.43
N LEU A 35 25.51 30.68 -59.19
CA LEU A 35 25.19 29.27 -58.93
C LEU A 35 25.69 28.79 -57.54
N ILE A 36 26.88 29.20 -57.14
CA ILE A 36 27.45 28.89 -55.84
C ILE A 36 26.64 29.57 -54.73
N ALA A 37 26.30 30.86 -54.94
CA ALA A 37 25.49 31.61 -53.96
C ALA A 37 24.09 31.02 -53.82
N THR A 38 23.43 30.63 -54.91
CA THR A 38 22.13 29.96 -54.86
C THR A 38 22.22 28.59 -54.17
N LEU A 39 23.29 27.81 -54.42
CA LEU A 39 23.52 26.55 -53.73
C LEU A 39 23.65 26.72 -52.21
N TRP A 40 24.42 27.71 -51.77
CA TRP A 40 24.57 28.03 -50.35
C TRP A 40 23.26 28.48 -49.71
N VAL A 41 22.45 29.29 -50.41
CA VAL A 41 21.12 29.70 -49.95
C VAL A 41 20.19 28.49 -49.81
N ILE A 42 20.21 27.57 -50.79
CA ILE A 42 19.40 26.34 -50.72
C ILE A 42 19.83 25.46 -49.54
N ILE A 43 21.15 25.27 -49.34
CA ILE A 43 21.68 24.50 -48.21
C ILE A 43 21.28 25.16 -46.88
N ALA A 44 21.41 26.48 -46.76
CA ALA A 44 21.04 27.21 -45.56
C ALA A 44 19.53 27.11 -45.28
N LEU A 45 18.68 27.28 -46.29
CA LEU A 45 17.22 27.11 -46.16
C LEU A 45 16.84 25.69 -45.82
N THR A 46 17.45 24.68 -46.44
CA THR A 46 17.22 23.28 -46.13
C THR A 46 17.62 22.97 -44.68
N GLY A 47 18.76 23.48 -44.22
CA GLY A 47 19.21 23.36 -42.84
C GLY A 47 18.23 24.02 -41.84
N LEU A 48 17.73 25.22 -42.20
CA LEU A 48 16.73 25.92 -41.39
C LEU A 48 15.39 25.13 -41.28
N VAL A 49 14.89 24.61 -42.41
CA VAL A 49 13.67 23.80 -42.45
C VAL A 49 13.82 22.52 -41.63
N LEU A 50 14.96 21.82 -41.75
CA LEU A 50 15.25 20.64 -40.95
C LEU A 50 15.30 20.97 -39.44
N ALA A 51 15.99 22.04 -39.06
CA ALA A 51 16.05 22.48 -37.67
C ALA A 51 14.67 22.84 -37.11
N LEU A 52 13.84 23.51 -37.91
CA LEU A 52 12.46 23.83 -37.53
C LEU A 52 11.59 22.58 -37.43
N ALA A 53 11.72 21.64 -38.37
CA ALA A 53 10.98 20.37 -38.34
C ALA A 53 11.32 19.51 -37.08
N VAL A 54 12.61 19.45 -36.69
CA VAL A 54 13.05 18.79 -35.47
C VAL A 54 12.43 19.44 -34.22
N ARG A 55 12.43 20.80 -34.16
CA ARG A 55 11.83 21.55 -33.05
C ARG A 55 10.31 21.32 -32.94
N ILE A 56 9.61 21.40 -34.09
CA ILE A 56 8.15 21.15 -34.12
C ILE A 56 7.84 19.71 -33.67
N ARG A 57 8.60 18.72 -34.13
CA ARG A 57 8.43 17.33 -33.72
C ARG A 57 8.70 17.15 -32.23
N ALA A 58 9.74 17.77 -31.67
CA ALA A 58 10.06 17.73 -30.27
C ALA A 58 8.95 18.37 -29.40
N SER A 59 8.46 19.55 -29.81
CA SER A 59 7.36 20.22 -29.10
C SER A 59 6.06 19.41 -29.15
N ALA A 60 5.71 18.84 -30.31
CA ALA A 60 4.53 18.02 -30.48
C ALA A 60 4.60 16.74 -29.60
N LEU A 61 5.77 16.11 -29.51
CA LEU A 61 5.98 14.96 -28.60
C LEU A 61 5.88 15.39 -27.13
N ALA A 62 6.43 16.54 -26.76
CA ALA A 62 6.34 17.05 -25.40
C ALA A 62 4.89 17.34 -25.00
N GLU A 63 4.10 17.96 -25.87
CA GLU A 63 2.68 18.21 -25.62
C GLU A 63 1.86 16.92 -25.56
N ALA A 64 2.13 15.95 -26.45
CA ALA A 64 1.49 14.64 -26.39
C ALA A 64 1.80 13.90 -25.08
N ASN A 65 3.04 13.99 -24.58
CA ASN A 65 3.41 13.38 -23.30
C ASN A 65 2.77 14.10 -22.10
N ARG A 66 2.65 15.44 -22.14
CA ARG A 66 1.92 16.20 -21.11
C ARG A 66 0.44 15.83 -21.09
N ALA A 67 -0.21 15.76 -22.25
CA ALA A 67 -1.59 15.34 -22.35
C ALA A 67 -1.79 13.92 -21.81
N ALA A 68 -0.92 12.99 -22.17
CA ALA A 68 -0.94 11.61 -21.65
C ALA A 68 -0.76 11.57 -20.11
N ALA A 69 0.16 12.37 -19.56
CA ALA A 69 0.36 12.45 -18.11
C ALA A 69 -0.86 13.02 -17.37
N MET A 70 -1.54 14.01 -17.95
CA MET A 70 -2.78 14.56 -17.39
C MET A 70 -3.93 13.54 -17.46
N GLN A 71 -4.05 12.79 -18.56
CA GLN A 71 -5.03 11.72 -18.69
C GLN A 71 -4.81 10.61 -17.65
N ALA A 72 -3.57 10.15 -17.46
CA ALA A 72 -3.23 9.17 -16.45
C ALA A 72 -3.55 9.68 -15.04
N ALA A 73 -3.26 10.96 -14.73
CA ALA A 73 -3.58 11.55 -13.44
C ALA A 73 -5.10 11.71 -13.20
N ALA A 74 -5.86 11.98 -14.26
CA ALA A 74 -7.33 12.02 -14.17
C ALA A 74 -7.93 10.63 -13.94
N ALA A 75 -7.40 9.61 -14.64
CA ALA A 75 -7.82 8.23 -14.47
C ALA A 75 -7.48 7.69 -13.06
N GLU A 76 -6.30 8.04 -12.52
CA GLU A 76 -5.90 7.74 -11.14
C GLU A 76 -6.91 8.28 -10.13
N ARG A 77 -7.27 9.57 -10.23
CA ARG A 77 -8.27 10.20 -9.34
C ARG A 77 -9.66 9.61 -9.51
N GLY A 78 -10.05 9.28 -10.74
CA GLY A 78 -11.31 8.59 -11.01
C GLY A 78 -11.36 7.23 -10.32
N ALA A 79 -10.26 6.47 -10.35
CA ALA A 79 -10.14 5.20 -9.66
C ALA A 79 -10.19 5.36 -8.13
N GLU A 80 -9.57 6.41 -7.55
CA GLU A 80 -9.67 6.70 -6.12
C GLU A 80 -11.14 6.87 -5.69
N GLN A 81 -11.93 7.67 -6.44
CA GLN A 81 -13.34 7.91 -6.13
C GLN A 81 -14.19 6.65 -6.34
N PHE A 82 -13.90 5.88 -7.37
CA PHE A 82 -14.57 4.61 -7.61
C PHE A 82 -14.33 3.64 -6.45
N LEU A 83 -13.09 3.50 -5.98
CA LEU A 83 -12.75 2.64 -4.84
C LEU A 83 -13.46 3.06 -3.56
N LEU A 84 -13.56 4.36 -3.28
CA LEU A 84 -14.34 4.85 -2.12
C LEU A 84 -15.80 4.40 -2.23
N SER A 85 -16.44 4.57 -3.40
CA SER A 85 -17.82 4.16 -3.58
C SER A 85 -18.00 2.64 -3.45
N VAL A 86 -17.06 1.86 -3.96
CA VAL A 86 -17.09 0.40 -3.82
C VAL A 86 -16.95 -0.03 -2.36
N VAL A 87 -16.03 0.59 -1.61
CA VAL A 87 -15.88 0.31 -0.17
C VAL A 87 -17.14 0.69 0.60
N ASP A 88 -17.74 1.85 0.31
CA ASP A 88 -18.99 2.28 0.94
C ASP A 88 -20.14 1.30 0.64
N GLN A 89 -20.30 0.89 -0.60
CA GLN A 89 -21.31 -0.09 -1.01
C GLN A 89 -21.13 -1.40 -0.23
N LYS A 90 -19.92 -1.92 -0.19
CA LYS A 90 -19.62 -3.17 0.54
C LYS A 90 -19.80 -3.06 2.04
N MET A 91 -19.56 -1.89 2.63
CA MET A 91 -19.88 -1.67 4.04
C MET A 91 -21.37 -1.65 4.31
N GLN A 92 -22.19 -1.12 3.37
CA GLN A 92 -23.64 -1.21 3.42
C GLN A 92 -24.13 -2.65 3.29
N ASP A 93 -23.60 -3.41 2.31
CA ASP A 93 -23.94 -4.83 2.11
C ASP A 93 -23.59 -5.65 3.35
N ARG A 94 -22.47 -5.35 4.01
CA ARG A 94 -22.06 -6.00 5.26
C ARG A 94 -23.00 -5.73 6.43
N VAL A 95 -23.61 -4.55 6.51
CA VAL A 95 -24.66 -4.26 7.48
C VAL A 95 -25.87 -5.16 7.23
N ASN A 96 -26.06 -5.60 5.99
CA ASN A 96 -27.14 -6.47 5.51
C ASN A 96 -26.76 -7.97 5.46
N GLU A 97 -25.64 -8.40 6.07
CA GLU A 97 -25.17 -9.80 6.20
C GLU A 97 -24.31 -10.38 5.07
N GLU A 98 -23.60 -9.59 4.25
CA GLU A 98 -22.76 -10.14 3.16
C GLU A 98 -21.28 -9.70 3.12
N THR A 99 -20.43 -10.69 2.92
CA THR A 99 -19.13 -10.88 2.20
C THR A 99 -17.89 -10.04 2.51
N ASP A 100 -16.74 -10.78 2.48
CA ASP A 100 -15.37 -10.26 2.50
C ASP A 100 -15.09 -9.27 1.36
N LEU A 101 -14.64 -8.07 1.72
CA LEU A 101 -14.31 -6.98 0.79
C LEU A 101 -13.09 -7.26 -0.09
N THR A 102 -12.16 -8.09 0.37
CA THR A 102 -10.88 -8.28 -0.31
C THR A 102 -10.97 -9.20 -1.51
N SER A 103 -11.89 -10.18 -1.49
CA SER A 103 -12.02 -11.19 -2.54
C SER A 103 -12.97 -10.79 -3.69
N SER A 104 -13.90 -9.86 -3.46
CA SER A 104 -14.98 -9.56 -4.41
C SER A 104 -14.67 -8.45 -5.42
N ILE A 105 -13.55 -7.72 -5.25
CA ILE A 105 -13.19 -6.61 -6.13
C ILE A 105 -11.90 -6.98 -6.87
N SER A 106 -12.08 -7.55 -8.06
CA SER A 106 -10.97 -7.68 -9.01
C SER A 106 -10.89 -6.43 -9.87
N MET A 107 -9.76 -5.72 -9.77
CA MET A 107 -9.50 -4.50 -10.54
C MET A 107 -8.30 -4.70 -11.44
N GLN A 108 -8.50 -5.41 -12.52
CA GLN A 108 -7.52 -5.64 -13.55
C GLN A 108 -7.95 -4.99 -14.86
N ALA A 109 -7.10 -4.10 -15.38
CA ALA A 109 -7.29 -3.46 -16.69
C ALA A 109 -8.65 -2.75 -16.86
N LEU A 110 -9.13 -2.08 -15.80
CA LEU A 110 -10.38 -1.34 -15.82
C LEU A 110 -10.27 -0.15 -16.80
N PRO A 111 -11.10 -0.07 -17.85
CA PRO A 111 -11.04 1.04 -18.79
C PRO A 111 -11.60 2.32 -18.17
N VAL A 112 -10.81 3.39 -18.17
CA VAL A 112 -11.20 4.73 -17.69
C VAL A 112 -10.83 5.76 -18.76
N GLY A 113 -11.78 6.14 -19.59
CA GLY A 113 -11.52 7.00 -20.75
C GLY A 113 -10.48 6.36 -21.70
N ASN A 114 -9.41 7.07 -22.00
CA ASN A 114 -8.28 6.57 -22.82
C ASN A 114 -7.15 5.96 -21.98
N CYS A 115 -7.48 5.43 -20.80
CA CYS A 115 -6.54 4.80 -19.88
C CYS A 115 -7.08 3.45 -19.41
N TYR A 116 -6.17 2.63 -18.91
CA TYR A 116 -6.48 1.43 -18.16
C TYR A 116 -5.99 1.57 -16.72
N VAL A 117 -6.75 1.06 -15.78
CA VAL A 117 -6.44 1.12 -14.35
C VAL A 117 -6.31 -0.28 -13.78
N TRP A 118 -5.30 -0.48 -12.96
CA TRP A 118 -5.09 -1.67 -12.13
C TRP A 118 -5.02 -1.25 -10.66
N VAL A 119 -5.52 -2.09 -9.79
CA VAL A 119 -5.27 -2.00 -8.35
C VAL A 119 -4.46 -3.23 -7.97
N ILE A 120 -3.18 -3.06 -7.70
CA ILE A 120 -2.28 -4.16 -7.36
C ILE A 120 -2.54 -4.60 -5.94
N ARG A 121 -2.68 -5.90 -5.76
CA ARG A 121 -2.74 -6.55 -4.45
C ARG A 121 -1.56 -7.52 -4.32
N PRO A 122 -0.63 -7.27 -3.41
CA PRO A 122 0.45 -8.21 -3.15
C PRO A 122 -0.08 -9.56 -2.67
N THR A 123 0.41 -10.64 -3.24
CA THR A 123 0.15 -12.00 -2.76
C THR A 123 1.33 -12.47 -1.93
N TYR A 124 1.10 -12.79 -0.67
CA TYR A 124 2.13 -13.30 0.22
C TYR A 124 1.89 -14.78 0.47
N ASN A 125 2.70 -15.63 -0.17
CA ASN A 125 2.75 -17.04 0.18
C ASN A 125 3.75 -17.24 1.31
N ASP A 126 3.28 -17.84 2.39
CA ASP A 126 4.01 -18.04 3.64
C ASP A 126 5.00 -19.22 3.61
N GLY A 127 5.24 -19.77 2.43
CA GLY A 127 6.11 -20.91 2.22
C GLY A 127 7.40 -20.61 1.48
N GLN A 128 7.92 -21.61 0.82
CA GLN A 128 9.02 -21.45 -0.11
C GLN A 128 8.56 -20.65 -1.34
N MET A 129 9.50 -19.95 -1.99
CA MET A 129 9.22 -19.21 -3.22
C MET A 129 8.50 -20.11 -4.22
N SER A 130 7.25 -19.77 -4.50
CA SER A 130 6.42 -20.52 -5.43
C SER A 130 6.17 -19.69 -6.69
N SER A 131 5.67 -20.33 -7.74
CA SER A 131 5.21 -19.61 -8.93
C SER A 131 4.13 -18.58 -8.63
N ALA A 132 3.41 -18.71 -7.51
CA ALA A 132 2.42 -17.75 -7.08
C ALA A 132 3.03 -16.43 -6.56
N ASP A 133 4.28 -16.43 -6.08
CA ASP A 133 5.02 -15.21 -5.72
C ASP A 133 5.41 -14.35 -6.92
N GLN A 134 5.32 -14.91 -8.10
CA GLN A 134 5.54 -14.27 -9.40
C GLN A 134 4.23 -13.89 -10.09
N THR A 135 3.08 -14.15 -9.44
CA THR A 135 1.77 -13.92 -10.04
C THR A 135 1.19 -12.62 -9.51
N TYR A 136 0.89 -11.71 -10.43
CA TYR A 136 0.18 -10.49 -10.10
C TYR A 136 -1.26 -10.79 -9.68
N SER A 137 -1.66 -10.23 -8.58
CA SER A 137 -3.02 -10.26 -8.09
C SER A 137 -3.56 -8.82 -7.98
N TYR A 138 -4.86 -8.67 -8.10
CA TYR A 138 -5.50 -7.36 -8.17
C TYR A 138 -6.65 -7.26 -7.18
N GLY A 139 -6.83 -6.10 -6.58
CA GLY A 139 -7.85 -5.81 -5.59
C GLY A 139 -7.34 -4.99 -4.41
N LEU A 140 -8.17 -4.84 -3.40
CA LEU A 140 -7.80 -4.16 -2.16
C LEU A 140 -6.93 -5.06 -1.28
N THR A 141 -6.02 -4.46 -0.55
CA THR A 141 -5.21 -5.12 0.50
C THR A 141 -5.77 -4.75 1.87
N ASP A 142 -5.95 -5.74 2.72
CA ASP A 142 -6.39 -5.54 4.09
C ASP A 142 -5.22 -5.06 4.97
N GLU A 143 -5.27 -3.82 5.44
CA GLU A 143 -4.25 -3.29 6.33
C GLU A 143 -4.36 -3.83 7.76
N MET A 144 -5.54 -4.31 8.17
CA MET A 144 -5.68 -4.98 9.46
C MET A 144 -5.16 -6.42 9.47
N ALA A 145 -4.74 -6.96 8.32
CA ALA A 145 -4.00 -8.22 8.22
C ALA A 145 -2.54 -8.11 8.72
N LYS A 146 -2.05 -6.90 8.97
CA LYS A 146 -0.67 -6.58 9.31
C LYS A 146 -0.54 -6.12 10.76
N LEU A 147 0.68 -6.10 11.28
CA LEU A 147 0.97 -5.54 12.61
C LEU A 147 1.09 -4.02 12.55
N ASN A 148 0.30 -3.31 13.33
CA ASN A 148 0.35 -1.86 13.41
C ASN A 148 1.53 -1.40 14.28
N LEU A 149 2.50 -0.70 13.69
CA LEU A 149 3.70 -0.19 14.38
C LEU A 149 3.37 0.72 15.56
N ASN A 150 2.23 1.43 15.50
CA ASN A 150 1.82 2.37 16.56
C ASN A 150 1.26 1.70 17.82
N THR A 151 0.71 0.49 17.69
CA THR A 151 -0.02 -0.17 18.79
C THR A 151 0.54 -1.51 19.20
N THR A 152 1.30 -2.17 18.32
CA THR A 152 1.84 -3.50 18.60
C THR A 152 2.90 -3.44 19.70
N PRO A 153 2.79 -4.23 20.77
CA PRO A 153 3.77 -4.24 21.86
C PRO A 153 5.07 -4.94 21.49
N TYR A 154 6.14 -4.67 22.23
CA TYR A 154 7.47 -5.25 22.04
C TYR A 154 7.46 -6.76 21.89
N ASN A 155 6.77 -7.46 22.81
CA ASN A 155 6.72 -8.92 22.84
C ASN A 155 6.05 -9.57 21.62
N ILE A 156 5.46 -8.79 20.72
CA ILE A 156 4.94 -9.22 19.42
C ILE A 156 5.89 -8.78 18.32
N LEU A 157 6.35 -7.51 18.32
CA LEU A 157 7.23 -6.98 17.28
C LEU A 157 8.52 -7.79 17.11
N GLN A 158 9.13 -8.23 18.21
CA GLN A 158 10.36 -9.02 18.18
C GLN A 158 10.26 -10.35 17.40
N TRP A 159 9.05 -10.83 17.11
CA TRP A 159 8.81 -12.06 16.37
C TRP A 159 8.64 -11.85 14.87
N LEU A 160 8.64 -10.61 14.42
CA LEU A 160 8.62 -10.31 12.98
C LEU A 160 9.87 -10.87 12.30
N PRO A 161 9.75 -11.36 11.06
CA PRO A 161 10.91 -11.85 10.30
C PRO A 161 12.00 -10.78 10.19
N GLY A 162 13.22 -11.12 10.56
CA GLY A 162 14.36 -10.20 10.50
C GLY A 162 14.37 -9.07 11.51
N MET A 163 13.45 -9.05 12.45
CA MET A 163 13.43 -8.11 13.55
C MET A 163 14.43 -8.54 14.62
N THR A 164 15.35 -7.67 15.00
CA THR A 164 16.21 -7.86 16.19
C THR A 164 15.53 -7.26 17.43
N GLN A 165 16.05 -7.59 18.60
CA GLN A 165 15.53 -7.04 19.86
C GLN A 165 15.75 -5.53 19.94
N GLU A 166 16.90 -5.06 19.46
CA GLU A 166 17.27 -3.64 19.38
C GLU A 166 16.33 -2.88 18.44
N MET A 167 16.07 -3.44 17.24
CA MET A 167 15.14 -2.84 16.28
C MET A 167 13.73 -2.73 16.84
N ALA A 168 13.23 -3.79 17.49
CA ALA A 168 11.91 -3.79 18.12
C ALA A 168 11.82 -2.76 19.26
N ALA A 169 12.88 -2.64 20.07
CA ALA A 169 12.95 -1.64 21.14
C ALA A 169 13.04 -0.21 20.58
N SER A 170 13.83 0.00 19.53
CA SER A 170 13.99 1.30 18.85
C SER A 170 12.66 1.79 18.25
N ILE A 171 11.81 0.90 17.73
CA ILE A 171 10.44 1.26 17.31
C ILE A 171 9.64 1.83 18.49
N LEU A 172 9.73 1.22 19.68
CA LEU A 172 9.00 1.70 20.84
C LEU A 172 9.48 3.09 21.26
N VAL A 173 10.79 3.28 21.35
CA VAL A 173 11.40 4.59 21.69
C VAL A 173 10.97 5.64 20.67
N TRP A 174 11.08 5.34 19.37
CA TRP A 174 10.72 6.26 18.30
C TRP A 174 9.28 6.77 18.40
N ARG A 175 8.33 5.91 18.75
CA ARG A 175 6.92 6.30 18.91
C ARG A 175 6.57 6.87 20.30
N GLY A 176 7.56 7.14 21.15
CA GLY A 176 7.37 7.68 22.51
C GLY A 176 6.89 6.65 23.53
N GLY A 177 7.07 5.36 23.26
CA GLY A 177 6.78 4.28 24.20
C GLY A 177 7.96 3.97 25.13
N ALA A 178 7.66 3.30 26.25
CA ALA A 178 8.72 2.81 27.14
C ALA A 178 9.49 1.64 26.48
N ASP A 179 10.81 1.69 26.57
CA ASP A 179 11.68 0.56 26.19
C ASP A 179 11.76 -0.46 27.34
N PRO A 180 11.23 -1.68 27.15
CA PRO A 180 11.27 -2.68 28.22
C PRO A 180 12.64 -3.37 28.37
N THR A 181 13.58 -3.15 27.44
CA THR A 181 14.87 -3.84 27.38
C THR A 181 16.06 -2.95 27.67
N GLY A 182 15.93 -1.65 27.46
CA GLY A 182 17.01 -0.69 27.49
C GLY A 182 17.98 -0.78 26.28
N MET A 183 17.61 -1.52 25.23
CA MET A 183 18.43 -1.71 24.02
C MET A 183 18.04 -0.79 22.87
N GLY A 184 16.90 -0.09 22.98
CA GLY A 184 16.39 0.78 21.91
C GLY A 184 17.21 2.05 21.77
N ALA A 185 17.42 2.49 20.52
CA ALA A 185 18.10 3.74 20.22
C ALA A 185 17.30 4.94 20.74
N GLY A 186 17.89 5.66 21.68
CA GLY A 186 17.37 6.92 22.17
C GLY A 186 18.01 8.12 21.49
N ASN A 187 17.66 9.34 21.94
CA ASN A 187 18.18 10.59 21.37
C ASN A 187 19.71 10.67 21.33
N GLY A 188 20.40 10.10 22.35
CA GLY A 188 21.89 10.08 22.34
C GLY A 188 22.49 9.33 21.15
N TYR A 189 21.82 8.28 20.65
CA TYR A 189 22.25 7.59 19.44
C TYR A 189 22.05 8.48 18.21
N TYR A 190 20.83 9.02 18.00
CA TYR A 190 20.50 9.81 16.81
C TYR A 190 21.26 11.14 16.74
N GLU A 191 21.56 11.75 17.88
CA GLU A 191 22.38 12.98 17.97
C GLU A 191 23.87 12.72 17.68
N SER A 192 24.34 11.46 17.77
CA SER A 192 25.73 11.06 17.47
C SER A 192 25.97 10.74 15.99
N LEU A 193 24.93 10.70 15.17
CA LEU A 193 25.02 10.40 13.75
C LEU A 193 25.72 11.54 12.96
N PRO A 194 26.31 11.27 11.77
CA PRO A 194 26.90 12.29 10.92
C PRO A 194 25.93 13.44 10.58
N ASP A 195 24.65 13.10 10.33
CA ASP A 195 23.54 14.03 10.17
C ASP A 195 22.62 13.88 11.40
N PRO A 196 22.86 14.66 12.47
CA PRO A 196 22.20 14.45 13.75
C PRO A 196 20.72 14.86 13.70
N TYR A 197 19.87 14.04 14.31
CA TYR A 197 18.44 14.32 14.51
C TYR A 197 18.01 13.72 15.86
N ARG A 198 16.72 13.80 16.19
CA ARG A 198 16.12 13.24 17.40
C ARG A 198 15.04 12.22 17.05
N ALA A 199 14.84 11.28 17.95
CA ALA A 199 13.68 10.40 17.86
C ALA A 199 12.40 11.25 17.87
N LYS A 200 11.41 10.84 17.07
CA LYS A 200 10.15 11.57 16.91
C LYS A 200 9.35 11.65 18.22
N GLU A 201 9.44 10.62 19.07
CA GLU A 201 8.67 10.45 20.32
C GLU A 201 7.16 10.62 20.11
N ALA A 202 6.66 10.27 18.91
CA ALA A 202 5.28 10.38 18.50
C ALA A 202 4.93 9.22 17.56
N PRO A 203 3.64 8.90 17.36
CA PRO A 203 3.20 7.84 16.45
C PRO A 203 3.76 8.00 15.05
N PHE A 204 4.06 6.85 14.40
CA PHE A 204 4.44 6.81 12.99
C PHE A 204 3.30 7.34 12.11
N GLU A 205 3.64 8.07 11.06
CA GLU A 205 2.71 8.54 10.02
C GLU A 205 2.77 7.67 8.76
N SER A 206 3.96 7.09 8.48
CA SER A 206 4.17 6.15 7.38
C SER A 206 5.09 5.01 7.81
N VAL A 207 5.08 3.91 7.05
CA VAL A 207 6.02 2.80 7.26
C VAL A 207 7.44 3.23 6.92
N ASP A 208 7.61 4.16 5.96
CA ASP A 208 8.92 4.64 5.52
C ASP A 208 9.66 5.45 6.59
N GLU A 209 8.97 5.94 7.62
CA GLU A 209 9.65 6.53 8.78
C GLU A 209 10.60 5.53 9.47
N LEU A 210 10.43 4.22 9.26
CA LEU A 210 11.39 3.23 9.76
C LEU A 210 12.82 3.45 9.23
N TYR A 211 13.00 4.12 8.08
CA TYR A 211 14.34 4.49 7.60
C TYR A 211 15.11 5.42 8.56
N LEU A 212 14.39 6.12 9.41
CA LEU A 212 14.97 6.98 10.44
C LEU A 212 15.20 6.25 11.77
N VAL A 213 14.75 5.00 11.88
CA VAL A 213 14.90 4.18 13.08
C VAL A 213 16.14 3.28 12.94
N GLU A 214 16.91 3.15 14.03
CA GLU A 214 18.09 2.31 14.05
C GLU A 214 17.84 0.89 13.54
N GLY A 215 18.76 0.40 12.70
CA GLY A 215 18.75 -0.95 12.16
C GLY A 215 17.92 -1.14 10.89
N PHE A 216 17.08 -0.16 10.52
CA PHE A 216 16.25 -0.28 9.33
C PHE A 216 16.94 0.29 8.09
N THR A 217 17.04 -0.54 7.06
CA THR A 217 17.57 -0.19 5.75
C THR A 217 16.49 -0.46 4.68
N PRO A 218 16.64 0.07 3.45
CA PRO A 218 15.74 -0.27 2.34
C PRO A 218 15.59 -1.78 2.13
N PHE A 219 16.69 -2.53 2.29
CA PHE A 219 16.67 -3.99 2.17
C PHE A 219 15.88 -4.67 3.30
N VAL A 220 15.95 -4.16 4.53
CA VAL A 220 15.14 -4.69 5.65
C VAL A 220 13.66 -4.45 5.40
N LEU A 221 13.28 -3.30 4.81
CA LEU A 221 11.88 -2.97 4.56
C LEU A 221 11.31 -3.67 3.34
N TYR A 222 12.01 -3.68 2.22
CA TYR A 222 11.49 -4.12 0.93
C TYR A 222 12.20 -5.33 0.33
N GLY A 223 13.35 -5.75 0.90
CA GLY A 223 14.11 -6.87 0.36
C GLY A 223 14.59 -6.61 -1.06
N TYR A 224 14.26 -7.53 -1.97
CA TYR A 224 14.56 -7.43 -3.40
C TYR A 224 13.41 -6.79 -4.22
N ASP A 225 12.27 -6.49 -3.63
CA ASP A 225 11.14 -5.79 -4.27
C ASP A 225 11.46 -4.30 -4.43
N THR A 226 12.18 -3.95 -5.49
CA THR A 226 12.71 -2.60 -5.72
C THR A 226 11.65 -1.62 -6.22
N ASN A 227 10.59 -2.12 -6.84
CA ASN A 227 9.48 -1.30 -7.33
C ASN A 227 8.27 -1.30 -6.39
N HIS A 228 8.38 -1.94 -5.21
CA HIS A 228 7.38 -1.99 -4.14
C HIS A 228 6.01 -2.47 -4.59
N ASN A 229 5.95 -3.39 -5.59
CA ASN A 229 4.69 -3.91 -6.12
C ASN A 229 4.22 -5.21 -5.42
N GLY A 230 5.06 -5.76 -4.53
CA GLY A 230 4.79 -6.98 -3.80
C GLY A 230 4.97 -8.27 -4.62
N VAL A 231 5.49 -8.16 -5.84
CA VAL A 231 5.82 -9.29 -6.74
C VAL A 231 7.30 -9.22 -7.04
N LEU A 232 7.99 -10.36 -7.07
CA LEU A 232 9.38 -10.39 -7.51
C LEU A 232 9.46 -10.53 -9.03
N ASP A 233 9.84 -9.46 -9.69
CA ASP A 233 10.03 -9.41 -11.14
C ASP A 233 11.23 -10.28 -11.59
N PRO A 234 11.29 -10.74 -12.86
CA PRO A 234 12.42 -11.54 -13.35
C PRO A 234 13.79 -10.88 -13.19
N ALA A 235 13.85 -9.55 -13.13
CA ALA A 235 15.08 -8.80 -12.89
C ALA A 235 15.49 -8.85 -11.39
N GLU A 236 14.53 -8.76 -10.50
CA GLU A 236 14.70 -8.84 -9.05
C GLU A 236 15.06 -10.26 -8.61
N ILE A 237 14.42 -11.27 -9.22
CA ILE A 237 14.79 -12.68 -9.02
C ILE A 237 16.23 -12.95 -9.47
N ARG A 238 16.66 -12.40 -10.60
CA ARG A 238 18.05 -12.50 -11.03
C ARG A 238 19.00 -11.80 -10.08
N ALA A 239 18.66 -10.61 -9.62
CA ALA A 239 19.44 -9.90 -8.61
C ALA A 239 19.56 -10.70 -7.31
N MET A 240 18.50 -11.36 -6.87
CA MET A 240 18.50 -12.28 -5.73
C MET A 240 19.43 -13.48 -5.94
N GLN A 241 19.42 -14.07 -7.16
CA GLN A 241 20.24 -15.24 -7.49
C GLN A 241 21.73 -14.89 -7.69
N THR A 242 22.01 -13.72 -8.28
CA THR A 242 23.38 -13.25 -8.57
C THR A 242 23.96 -12.38 -7.46
N GLY A 243 23.13 -11.80 -6.63
CA GLY A 243 23.48 -10.93 -5.51
C GLY A 243 24.13 -11.69 -4.35
N GLY A 244 25.02 -12.61 -4.69
CA GLY A 244 25.92 -13.20 -3.73
C GLY A 244 26.56 -12.10 -2.90
N THR A 245 26.22 -12.07 -1.63
CA THR A 245 27.07 -11.68 -0.50
C THR A 245 27.54 -10.24 -0.34
N THR A 246 27.33 -9.31 -1.24
CA THR A 246 27.75 -7.93 -1.00
C THR A 246 26.65 -7.11 -0.30
N GLY A 247 26.57 -7.27 1.03
CA GLY A 247 25.80 -6.37 1.90
C GLY A 247 24.41 -6.80 2.33
N ALA A 248 23.88 -7.92 1.82
CA ALA A 248 22.66 -8.50 2.39
C ALA A 248 23.04 -9.22 3.70
N PRO A 249 22.51 -8.82 4.86
CA PRO A 249 22.74 -9.55 6.09
C PRO A 249 21.98 -10.88 5.99
N THR A 250 22.66 -11.92 5.47
CA THR A 250 22.15 -13.31 5.44
C THR A 250 21.76 -13.82 6.82
N ALA A 251 22.22 -13.16 7.87
CA ALA A 251 21.90 -13.48 9.26
C ALA A 251 20.52 -13.00 9.72
N VAL A 252 19.95 -11.96 9.06
CA VAL A 252 18.75 -11.29 9.58
C VAL A 252 17.47 -12.06 9.26
N PHE A 253 17.42 -12.77 8.14
CA PHE A 253 16.14 -13.35 7.68
C PHE A 253 16.08 -14.89 7.70
N GLY A 254 17.12 -15.60 8.05
CA GLY A 254 17.16 -17.05 7.91
C GLY A 254 17.01 -17.52 6.44
N ASN A 255 17.11 -18.81 6.18
CA ASN A 255 17.04 -19.38 4.83
C ASN A 255 15.60 -19.46 4.24
N GLY A 256 14.70 -18.55 4.60
CA GLY A 256 13.30 -18.59 4.19
C GLY A 256 12.92 -17.43 3.25
N THR A 257 12.12 -17.74 2.25
CA THR A 257 11.75 -16.88 1.11
C THR A 257 10.90 -15.64 1.44
N ALA A 258 10.30 -15.56 2.64
CA ALA A 258 9.61 -14.36 3.11
C ALA A 258 10.57 -13.16 3.30
N ALA A 259 11.84 -13.42 3.51
CA ALA A 259 12.93 -12.45 3.58
C ALA A 259 13.14 -11.64 2.29
N ASN A 260 12.71 -12.17 1.16
CA ASN A 260 13.01 -11.59 -0.14
C ASN A 260 12.23 -10.30 -0.44
N ARG A 261 11.16 -10.00 0.35
CA ARG A 261 10.32 -8.81 0.23
C ARG A 261 10.35 -7.92 1.48
N GLY A 262 11.24 -8.18 2.40
CA GLY A 262 11.43 -7.41 3.63
C GLY A 262 10.25 -7.47 4.60
N LEU A 263 10.15 -6.44 5.44
CA LEU A 263 9.14 -6.32 6.50
C LEU A 263 7.84 -5.65 6.06
N PHE A 264 7.87 -4.85 4.99
CA PHE A 264 6.73 -4.05 4.53
C PHE A 264 5.42 -4.85 4.39
N PRO A 265 5.42 -6.11 3.91
CA PRO A 265 4.22 -6.92 3.82
C PRO A 265 3.52 -7.20 5.15
N PHE A 266 4.23 -7.14 6.27
CA PHE A 266 3.77 -7.60 7.58
C PHE A 266 3.47 -6.48 8.55
N VAL A 267 3.83 -5.23 8.21
CA VAL A 267 3.67 -4.05 9.07
C VAL A 267 2.79 -3.00 8.41
N THR A 268 2.14 -2.20 9.24
CA THR A 268 1.32 -1.08 8.80
C THR A 268 1.37 0.04 9.81
N VAL A 269 0.96 1.22 9.37
CA VAL A 269 0.75 2.39 10.23
C VAL A 269 -0.70 2.80 10.11
N LEU A 270 -1.47 2.56 11.15
CA LEU A 270 -2.87 2.95 11.21
C LEU A 270 -3.04 3.99 12.33
N PRO A 271 -3.89 5.00 12.11
CA PRO A 271 -4.28 5.90 13.18
C PRO A 271 -4.96 5.10 14.30
N PRO A 272 -4.89 5.59 15.55
CA PRO A 272 -5.70 5.00 16.61
C PRO A 272 -7.18 5.03 16.18
N PRO A 273 -7.97 3.99 16.50
CA PRO A 273 -9.37 3.97 16.13
C PRO A 273 -10.03 5.21 16.72
N ALA A 274 -10.64 6.02 15.88
CA ALA A 274 -11.53 7.08 16.33
C ALA A 274 -12.59 6.39 17.19
N GLY A 275 -12.60 6.67 18.48
CA GLY A 275 -13.35 5.95 19.50
C GLY A 275 -14.82 5.71 19.13
N GLY A 276 -15.09 4.55 18.66
CA GLY A 276 -16.38 4.06 18.22
C GLY A 276 -16.15 2.66 17.67
N GLY A 277 -16.36 1.66 18.50
CA GLY A 277 -16.49 0.29 18.02
C GLY A 277 -17.47 0.27 16.85
N VAL A 278 -17.27 -0.66 15.91
CA VAL A 278 -18.18 -0.93 14.80
C VAL A 278 -19.53 -1.37 15.42
N GLY A 279 -20.33 -0.38 15.82
CA GLY A 279 -21.63 -0.54 16.41
C GLY A 279 -22.60 0.30 15.58
N GLY A 280 -23.18 -0.30 14.53
CA GLY A 280 -24.31 0.32 13.86
C GLY A 280 -25.44 0.55 14.85
N ASN A 281 -26.02 1.74 14.84
CA ASN A 281 -27.25 2.06 15.61
C ASN A 281 -28.49 1.37 15.03
N ASN A 282 -28.34 0.28 14.28
CA ASN A 282 -29.47 -0.49 13.82
C ASN A 282 -29.94 -1.40 14.95
N PRO A 283 -31.21 -1.33 15.41
CA PRO A 283 -31.72 -2.18 16.47
C PRO A 283 -31.56 -3.68 16.22
N SER A 284 -31.48 -4.09 14.94
CA SER A 284 -31.25 -5.50 14.55
C SER A 284 -29.78 -5.92 14.67
N THR A 285 -28.82 -4.97 14.76
CA THR A 285 -27.37 -5.21 14.88
C THR A 285 -26.80 -4.66 16.19
N GLN A 286 -27.56 -4.70 17.27
CA GLN A 286 -27.13 -4.22 18.56
C GLN A 286 -25.94 -5.05 19.07
N ILE A 287 -24.75 -4.42 19.13
CA ILE A 287 -23.54 -5.06 19.67
C ILE A 287 -23.50 -4.84 21.19
N ALA A 288 -23.43 -5.93 21.93
CA ALA A 288 -23.31 -5.91 23.38
C ALA A 288 -21.88 -6.13 23.85
N ASN A 289 -21.41 -5.30 24.77
CA ASN A 289 -20.15 -5.54 25.45
C ASN A 289 -20.33 -6.70 26.45
N VAL A 290 -19.45 -7.70 26.39
CA VAL A 290 -19.44 -8.83 27.32
C VAL A 290 -19.11 -8.43 28.76
N ASN A 291 -18.58 -7.21 28.96
CA ASN A 291 -18.31 -6.57 30.24
C ASN A 291 -19.15 -5.28 30.40
N PRO A 292 -20.46 -5.32 30.31
CA PRO A 292 -21.26 -4.12 30.32
C PRO A 292 -21.24 -3.46 31.72
N VAL A 293 -21.31 -2.15 31.73
CA VAL A 293 -21.61 -1.37 32.94
C VAL A 293 -23.05 -1.66 33.39
N ASN A 294 -23.96 -1.84 32.42
CA ASN A 294 -25.35 -2.23 32.59
C ASN A 294 -25.63 -3.49 31.77
N GLU A 295 -26.19 -4.51 32.38
CA GLU A 295 -26.47 -5.81 31.76
C GLU A 295 -27.62 -5.80 30.74
N THR A 296 -28.37 -4.70 30.65
CA THR A 296 -29.57 -4.62 29.81
C THR A 296 -29.27 -4.94 28.35
N GLN A 297 -28.19 -4.37 27.80
CA GLN A 297 -27.82 -4.61 26.39
C GLN A 297 -27.47 -6.07 26.14
N LEU A 298 -26.62 -6.67 26.99
CA LEU A 298 -26.21 -8.06 26.85
C LEU A 298 -27.43 -8.99 26.99
N ARG A 299 -28.28 -8.71 27.96
CA ARG A 299 -29.54 -9.44 28.17
C ARG A 299 -30.44 -9.36 26.95
N THR A 300 -30.63 -8.14 26.38
CA THR A 300 -31.45 -7.94 25.18
C THR A 300 -30.91 -8.74 23.98
N VAL A 301 -29.61 -8.68 23.72
CA VAL A 301 -28.97 -9.44 22.63
C VAL A 301 -29.15 -10.95 22.82
N LEU A 302 -28.88 -11.47 24.03
CA LEU A 302 -29.05 -12.91 24.31
C LEU A 302 -30.50 -13.35 24.23
N THR A 303 -31.44 -12.53 24.71
CA THR A 303 -32.87 -12.82 24.65
C THR A 303 -33.38 -12.83 23.21
N ASN A 304 -32.93 -11.91 22.37
CA ASN A 304 -33.34 -11.85 20.96
C ASN A 304 -32.82 -13.07 20.18
N VAL A 305 -31.66 -13.60 20.55
CA VAL A 305 -31.04 -14.75 19.83
C VAL A 305 -31.54 -16.10 20.36
N PHE A 306 -31.70 -16.26 21.69
CA PHE A 306 -31.93 -17.55 22.34
C PHE A 306 -33.28 -17.67 23.09
N GLY A 307 -34.01 -16.57 23.19
CA GLY A 307 -35.17 -16.48 24.07
C GLY A 307 -34.80 -16.25 25.55
N SER A 308 -35.79 -15.83 26.34
CA SER A 308 -35.57 -15.38 27.72
C SER A 308 -35.04 -16.48 28.67
N ALA A 309 -35.52 -17.71 28.52
CA ALA A 309 -35.12 -18.82 29.37
C ALA A 309 -33.62 -19.13 29.23
N ARG A 310 -33.13 -19.31 27.98
CA ARG A 310 -31.73 -19.62 27.71
C ARG A 310 -30.81 -18.43 28.02
N ALA A 311 -31.24 -17.21 27.69
CA ALA A 311 -30.52 -15.99 28.05
C ALA A 311 -30.27 -15.88 29.56
N ASN A 312 -31.30 -16.12 30.38
CA ASN A 312 -31.18 -16.13 31.85
C ASN A 312 -30.23 -17.21 32.36
N GLN A 313 -30.25 -18.43 31.80
CA GLN A 313 -29.27 -19.47 32.14
C GLN A 313 -27.83 -19.04 31.90
N ILE A 314 -27.56 -18.46 30.71
CA ILE A 314 -26.23 -17.94 30.34
C ILE A 314 -25.80 -16.84 31.30
N LEU A 315 -26.65 -15.84 31.51
CA LEU A 315 -26.35 -14.71 32.41
C LEU A 315 -26.10 -15.17 33.84
N HIS A 316 -26.94 -16.04 34.37
CA HIS A 316 -26.78 -16.59 35.72
C HIS A 316 -25.45 -17.35 35.90
N ARG A 317 -25.05 -18.14 34.87
CA ARG A 317 -23.78 -18.85 34.88
C ARG A 317 -22.57 -17.91 34.85
N ILE A 318 -22.66 -16.83 34.07
CA ILE A 318 -21.63 -15.79 33.98
C ILE A 318 -21.53 -15.03 35.31
N MET A 319 -22.66 -14.62 35.88
CA MET A 319 -22.70 -13.88 37.15
C MET A 319 -22.09 -14.68 38.31
N ARG A 320 -22.35 -15.99 38.40
CA ARG A 320 -21.70 -16.83 39.39
C ARG A 320 -20.18 -16.85 39.30
N ARG A 321 -19.63 -16.68 38.08
CA ARG A 321 -18.17 -16.64 37.82
C ARG A 321 -17.59 -15.26 37.87
N ARG A 322 -18.43 -14.20 37.67
CA ARG A 322 -18.03 -12.81 37.55
C ARG A 322 -17.62 -12.14 38.86
N GLY A 323 -17.73 -12.80 39.96
CA GLY A 323 -17.46 -12.20 41.29
C GLY A 323 -16.10 -11.56 41.50
N LEU A 324 -15.16 -11.73 40.57
CA LEU A 324 -13.78 -11.24 40.72
C LEU A 324 -13.06 -10.71 39.44
N THR A 325 -13.52 -10.99 38.21
CA THR A 325 -12.73 -10.56 37.01
C THR A 325 -13.59 -10.24 35.78
N ARG A 326 -13.16 -9.21 35.02
CA ARG A 326 -13.69 -8.91 33.68
C ARG A 326 -13.19 -9.96 32.69
N PHE A 327 -14.00 -10.27 31.68
CA PHE A 327 -13.55 -11.09 30.54
C PHE A 327 -12.54 -10.33 29.71
N SER A 328 -11.40 -10.92 29.44
CA SER A 328 -10.35 -10.33 28.62
C SER A 328 -10.80 -10.18 27.15
N ASN A 329 -11.64 -11.11 26.67
CA ASN A 329 -12.14 -11.14 25.31
C ASN A 329 -13.43 -11.95 25.18
N VAL A 330 -14.02 -11.98 23.98
CA VAL A 330 -15.28 -12.67 23.70
C VAL A 330 -15.15 -14.20 23.83
N PHE A 331 -13.97 -14.76 23.58
CA PHE A 331 -13.74 -16.20 23.75
C PHE A 331 -13.71 -16.61 25.23
N ALA A 332 -13.09 -15.78 26.09
CA ALA A 332 -13.16 -16.01 27.55
C ALA A 332 -14.59 -15.99 28.05
N PHE A 333 -15.42 -15.08 27.52
CA PHE A 333 -16.86 -15.04 27.79
C PHE A 333 -17.56 -16.34 27.33
N TYR A 334 -17.27 -16.81 26.08
CA TYR A 334 -17.82 -18.07 25.57
C TYR A 334 -17.57 -19.26 26.50
N TYR A 335 -16.32 -19.51 26.88
CA TYR A 335 -15.96 -20.63 27.74
C TYR A 335 -16.54 -20.51 29.15
N ALA A 336 -16.82 -19.30 29.63
CA ALA A 336 -17.50 -19.08 30.89
C ALA A 336 -19.02 -19.28 30.82
N SER A 337 -19.62 -18.94 29.66
CA SER A 337 -21.08 -18.90 29.47
C SER A 337 -21.73 -20.27 29.40
N GLY A 338 -20.97 -21.31 28.98
CA GLY A 338 -21.50 -22.65 28.73
C GLY A 338 -22.42 -22.74 27.52
N MET A 339 -22.21 -21.84 26.55
CA MET A 339 -22.81 -21.96 25.23
C MET A 339 -22.20 -23.12 24.45
N THR A 340 -22.97 -23.70 23.54
CA THR A 340 -22.45 -24.60 22.52
C THR A 340 -21.75 -23.82 21.43
N PRO A 341 -20.87 -24.42 20.59
CA PRO A 341 -20.27 -23.75 19.43
C PRO A 341 -21.32 -23.17 18.48
N VAL A 342 -22.41 -23.89 18.24
CA VAL A 342 -23.53 -23.45 17.38
C VAL A 342 -24.25 -22.22 17.96
N GLU A 343 -24.47 -22.17 19.25
CA GLU A 343 -25.05 -21.00 19.93
C GLU A 343 -24.08 -19.82 19.83
N PHE A 344 -22.78 -20.06 20.00
CA PHE A 344 -21.77 -19.00 19.94
C PHE A 344 -21.67 -18.41 18.53
N THR A 345 -21.72 -19.22 17.49
CA THR A 345 -21.73 -18.76 16.10
C THR A 345 -22.88 -17.77 15.84
N LYS A 346 -24.07 -18.01 16.41
CA LYS A 346 -25.23 -17.12 16.23
C LYS A 346 -25.09 -15.77 16.93
N VAL A 347 -24.37 -15.71 18.04
CA VAL A 347 -24.29 -14.49 18.87
C VAL A 347 -22.96 -13.76 18.71
N TYR A 348 -21.91 -14.41 18.20
CA TYR A 348 -20.56 -13.83 18.06
C TYR A 348 -20.54 -12.47 17.35
N PRO A 349 -21.23 -12.27 16.21
CA PRO A 349 -21.21 -10.97 15.51
C PRO A 349 -21.81 -9.82 16.32
N ARG A 350 -22.56 -10.14 17.37
CA ARG A 350 -23.26 -9.18 18.26
C ARG A 350 -22.54 -8.97 19.59
N LEU A 351 -21.34 -9.53 19.76
CA LEU A 351 -20.55 -9.42 20.99
C LEU A 351 -19.26 -8.67 20.79
N THR A 352 -18.88 -7.86 21.75
CA THR A 352 -17.57 -7.21 21.82
C THR A 352 -17.04 -7.22 23.25
N ALA A 353 -15.73 -7.25 23.40
CA ALA A 353 -15.06 -7.02 24.69
C ALA A 353 -14.34 -5.66 24.72
N GLY A 354 -14.38 -4.89 23.61
CA GLY A 354 -13.56 -3.71 23.45
C GLY A 354 -12.07 -4.07 23.21
N GLY A 355 -11.21 -3.08 23.23
CA GLY A 355 -9.76 -3.29 23.12
C GLY A 355 -9.13 -2.53 21.94
N PRO A 356 -7.79 -2.59 21.83
CA PRO A 356 -7.05 -1.93 20.76
C PRO A 356 -7.35 -2.54 19.38
N LEU A 357 -6.78 -1.92 18.33
CA LEU A 357 -6.81 -2.45 16.97
C LEU A 357 -6.28 -3.89 16.94
N LYS A 358 -7.03 -4.77 16.29
CA LYS A 358 -6.80 -6.20 16.25
C LYS A 358 -6.39 -6.62 14.84
N VAL A 359 -5.64 -7.71 14.76
CA VAL A 359 -5.25 -8.33 13.49
C VAL A 359 -6.40 -9.14 12.92
N ASN A 360 -6.72 -8.96 11.65
CA ASN A 360 -7.73 -9.78 10.98
C ASN A 360 -7.16 -11.16 10.66
N ILE A 361 -7.59 -12.17 11.43
CA ILE A 361 -7.11 -13.55 11.28
C ILE A 361 -7.53 -14.19 9.94
N MET A 362 -8.61 -13.68 9.31
CA MET A 362 -9.13 -14.20 8.04
C MET A 362 -8.26 -13.85 6.84
N THR A 363 -7.49 -12.77 6.93
CA THR A 363 -6.64 -12.26 5.84
C THR A 363 -5.16 -12.20 6.19
N ALA A 364 -4.82 -12.29 7.49
CA ALA A 364 -3.44 -12.18 7.95
C ALA A 364 -2.54 -13.31 7.37
N PRO A 365 -1.31 -12.97 6.91
CA PRO A 365 -0.31 -13.96 6.54
C PRO A 365 0.11 -14.84 7.72
N ALA A 366 0.55 -16.07 7.45
CA ALA A 366 1.02 -16.99 8.51
C ALA A 366 2.15 -16.39 9.36
N ARG A 367 3.02 -15.57 8.76
CA ARG A 367 4.11 -14.88 9.47
C ARG A 367 3.58 -13.90 10.52
N VAL A 368 2.53 -13.15 10.19
CA VAL A 368 1.87 -12.24 11.14
C VAL A 368 1.19 -13.04 12.26
N LEU A 369 0.49 -14.13 11.90
CA LEU A 369 -0.14 -15.01 12.89
C LEU A 369 0.88 -15.62 13.85
N ALA A 370 2.04 -16.05 13.34
CA ALA A 370 3.13 -16.62 14.13
C ALA A 370 3.73 -15.63 15.16
N CYS A 371 3.55 -14.31 14.94
CA CYS A 371 3.99 -13.30 15.90
C CYS A 371 3.02 -13.13 17.07
N LEU A 372 1.76 -13.57 16.93
CA LEU A 372 0.72 -13.34 17.94
C LEU A 372 0.91 -14.20 19.18
N PRO A 373 0.61 -13.68 20.39
CA PRO A 373 0.75 -14.42 21.64
C PRO A 373 -0.09 -15.70 21.67
N GLY A 374 0.56 -16.80 22.02
CA GLY A 374 -0.04 -18.13 22.04
C GLY A 374 0.10 -18.92 20.73
N LEU A 375 0.59 -18.28 19.65
CA LEU A 375 0.95 -18.93 18.38
C LEU A 375 2.46 -18.93 18.14
N GLN A 376 3.21 -18.14 18.90
CA GLN A 376 4.68 -18.04 18.85
C GLN A 376 5.31 -19.42 19.04
N ASN A 377 6.28 -19.75 18.19
CA ASN A 377 6.95 -21.06 18.20
C ASN A 377 6.06 -22.29 17.98
N ASN A 378 4.82 -22.10 17.51
CA ASN A 378 3.90 -23.20 17.27
C ASN A 378 3.32 -23.17 15.85
N ALA A 379 4.16 -23.60 14.88
CA ALA A 379 3.77 -23.68 13.48
C ALA A 379 2.56 -24.60 13.24
N GLY A 380 2.36 -25.62 14.09
CA GLY A 380 1.21 -26.53 14.01
C GLY A 380 -0.11 -25.79 14.25
N LEU A 381 -0.19 -24.94 15.26
CA LEU A 381 -1.40 -24.14 15.52
C LEU A 381 -1.68 -23.14 14.40
N VAL A 382 -0.63 -22.50 13.87
CA VAL A 382 -0.77 -21.60 12.73
C VAL A 382 -1.31 -22.35 11.52
N SER A 383 -0.77 -23.53 11.20
CA SER A 383 -1.25 -24.35 10.09
C SER A 383 -2.70 -24.82 10.29
N SER A 384 -3.10 -25.20 11.50
CA SER A 384 -4.48 -25.56 11.83
C SER A 384 -5.44 -24.39 11.57
N ILE A 385 -5.05 -23.18 11.99
CA ILE A 385 -5.83 -21.96 11.73
C ILE A 385 -5.96 -21.71 10.23
N LEU A 386 -4.87 -21.78 9.45
CA LEU A 386 -4.88 -21.53 8.02
C LEU A 386 -5.74 -22.54 7.26
N THR A 387 -5.64 -23.82 7.60
CA THR A 387 -6.45 -24.88 7.00
C THR A 387 -7.94 -24.68 7.28
N GLN A 388 -8.29 -24.42 8.55
CA GLN A 388 -9.69 -24.20 8.92
C GLN A 388 -10.24 -22.89 8.35
N ARG A 389 -9.41 -21.82 8.28
CA ARG A 389 -9.77 -20.57 7.62
C ARG A 389 -10.15 -20.80 6.15
N GLN A 390 -9.36 -21.59 5.42
CA GLN A 390 -9.64 -21.91 4.02
C GLN A 390 -10.99 -22.65 3.87
N ALA A 391 -11.27 -23.59 4.76
CA ALA A 391 -12.55 -24.30 4.81
C ALA A 391 -13.73 -23.35 5.10
N GLN A 392 -13.54 -22.40 6.02
CA GLN A 392 -14.55 -21.40 6.34
C GLN A 392 -14.85 -20.47 5.14
N LEU A 393 -13.83 -19.97 4.45
CA LEU A 393 -14.01 -19.12 3.26
C LEU A 393 -14.81 -19.80 2.13
N GLN A 394 -14.81 -21.15 2.10
CA GLN A 394 -15.56 -21.92 1.10
C GLN A 394 -16.97 -22.27 1.55
N SER A 395 -17.26 -22.30 2.85
CA SER A 395 -18.49 -22.90 3.40
C SER A 395 -19.43 -21.91 4.11
N THR A 396 -18.97 -20.71 4.47
CA THR A 396 -19.76 -19.76 5.26
C THR A 396 -20.19 -18.54 4.46
N THR A 397 -21.38 -18.03 4.79
CA THR A 397 -21.90 -16.74 4.28
C THR A 397 -21.31 -15.55 5.02
N ASP A 398 -20.84 -15.72 6.27
CA ASP A 398 -20.22 -14.67 7.08
C ASP A 398 -18.77 -15.05 7.45
N PRO A 399 -17.77 -14.70 6.62
CA PRO A 399 -16.36 -14.98 6.90
C PRO A 399 -15.81 -14.16 8.07
N THR A 400 -16.52 -13.11 8.53
CA THR A 400 -16.06 -12.29 9.66
C THR A 400 -16.32 -12.94 11.02
N ASN A 401 -17.10 -13.99 11.05
CA ASN A 401 -17.49 -14.71 12.27
C ASN A 401 -16.39 -15.68 12.70
N LEU A 402 -15.66 -15.35 13.74
CA LEU A 402 -14.56 -16.17 14.27
C LEU A 402 -15.01 -17.25 15.28
N ALA A 403 -16.31 -17.49 15.45
CA ALA A 403 -16.78 -18.50 16.38
C ALA A 403 -16.27 -19.91 16.06
N TRP A 404 -15.89 -20.19 14.81
CA TRP A 404 -15.29 -21.47 14.42
C TRP A 404 -13.97 -21.78 15.14
N LEU A 405 -13.23 -20.76 15.63
CA LEU A 405 -11.99 -20.98 16.39
C LEU A 405 -12.20 -21.82 17.65
N VAL A 406 -13.38 -21.79 18.24
CA VAL A 406 -13.67 -22.59 19.44
C VAL A 406 -13.82 -24.08 19.14
N THR A 407 -13.95 -24.49 17.89
CA THR A 407 -13.98 -25.89 17.47
C THR A 407 -12.56 -26.51 17.40
N LEU A 408 -11.52 -25.70 17.53
CA LEU A 408 -10.12 -26.12 17.63
C LEU A 408 -9.73 -26.21 19.13
N PRO A 409 -9.78 -27.37 19.75
CA PRO A 409 -9.58 -27.50 21.19
C PRO A 409 -8.17 -27.09 21.63
N GLU A 410 -7.18 -27.26 20.77
CA GLU A 410 -5.78 -26.85 20.97
C GLU A 410 -5.60 -25.35 21.14
N LEU A 411 -6.49 -24.53 20.57
CA LEU A 411 -6.46 -23.07 20.70
C LEU A 411 -7.10 -22.53 21.97
N ARG A 412 -7.81 -23.38 22.74
CA ARG A 412 -8.60 -22.94 23.91
C ARG A 412 -7.83 -22.05 24.87
N ALA A 413 -6.63 -22.45 25.26
CA ALA A 413 -5.81 -21.70 26.20
C ALA A 413 -5.36 -20.37 25.62
N ALA A 414 -4.90 -20.36 24.35
CA ALA A 414 -4.49 -19.17 23.64
C ALA A 414 -5.66 -18.19 23.45
N LEU A 415 -6.81 -18.66 23.00
CA LEU A 415 -8.01 -17.84 22.80
C LEU A 415 -8.49 -17.18 24.09
N THR A 416 -8.47 -17.91 25.20
CA THR A 416 -8.95 -17.41 26.48
C THR A 416 -8.03 -16.38 27.09
N ASN A 417 -6.72 -16.63 27.08
CA ASN A 417 -5.76 -15.87 27.89
C ASN A 417 -5.02 -14.78 27.11
N THR A 418 -4.73 -15.00 25.81
CA THR A 418 -3.83 -14.14 25.04
C THR A 418 -4.37 -13.80 23.66
N LEU A 419 -4.39 -14.75 22.74
CA LEU A 419 -4.70 -14.58 21.32
C LEU A 419 -6.02 -13.83 21.08
N GLY A 420 -7.07 -14.18 21.82
CA GLY A 420 -8.40 -13.57 21.67
C GLY A 420 -8.44 -12.05 21.86
N ASN A 421 -7.41 -11.47 22.48
CA ASN A 421 -7.30 -10.01 22.66
C ASN A 421 -6.80 -9.30 21.39
N TYR A 422 -6.10 -10.02 20.50
CA TYR A 422 -5.37 -9.47 19.38
C TYR A 422 -6.00 -9.76 18.01
N ILE A 423 -7.06 -10.56 17.96
CA ILE A 423 -7.67 -11.01 16.70
C ILE A 423 -9.08 -10.44 16.46
N THR A 424 -9.37 -10.24 15.17
CA THR A 424 -10.69 -9.90 14.64
C THR A 424 -10.96 -10.70 13.37
N GLY A 425 -12.21 -10.82 12.94
CA GLY A 425 -12.59 -11.36 11.64
C GLY A 425 -12.95 -10.28 10.63
N ALA A 426 -12.95 -9.01 11.05
CA ALA A 426 -13.45 -7.92 10.26
C ALA A 426 -12.41 -6.82 10.11
N SER A 427 -12.32 -6.26 8.91
CA SER A 427 -11.47 -5.11 8.61
C SER A 427 -12.27 -3.86 8.33
N THR A 428 -11.67 -2.74 8.67
CA THR A 428 -12.21 -1.39 8.41
C THR A 428 -11.17 -0.48 7.74
N VAL A 429 -9.98 -0.98 7.46
CA VAL A 429 -8.92 -0.22 6.81
C VAL A 429 -8.31 -1.05 5.69
N TYR A 430 -8.30 -0.48 4.49
CA TYR A 430 -7.82 -1.11 3.28
C TYR A 430 -6.82 -0.21 2.57
N SER A 431 -5.83 -0.80 1.90
CA SER A 431 -4.98 -0.06 0.97
C SER A 431 -5.25 -0.47 -0.46
N ALA A 432 -5.01 0.46 -1.36
CA ALA A 432 -5.06 0.26 -2.80
C ALA A 432 -3.81 0.85 -3.44
N ASP A 433 -3.09 0.05 -4.21
CA ASP A 433 -1.98 0.48 -5.05
C ASP A 433 -2.52 0.63 -6.48
N ILE A 434 -2.86 1.86 -6.84
CA ILE A 434 -3.55 2.22 -8.08
C ILE A 434 -2.52 2.54 -9.14
N VAL A 435 -2.61 1.88 -10.29
CA VAL A 435 -1.78 2.14 -11.47
C VAL A 435 -2.67 2.52 -12.63
N ALA A 436 -2.58 3.75 -13.10
CA ALA A 436 -3.28 4.26 -14.28
C ALA A 436 -2.31 4.41 -15.46
N VAL A 437 -2.56 3.75 -16.57
CA VAL A 437 -1.71 3.72 -17.76
C VAL A 437 -2.52 4.18 -18.97
N THR A 438 -1.96 5.08 -19.78
CA THR A 438 -2.59 5.48 -21.05
C THR A 438 -2.59 4.33 -22.06
N ALA A 439 -3.57 4.29 -22.98
CA ALA A 439 -3.81 3.20 -23.94
C ALA A 439 -2.56 2.82 -24.79
N HIS A 440 -1.61 3.72 -24.97
CA HIS A 440 -0.35 3.44 -25.69
C HIS A 440 0.87 3.41 -24.76
N ALA A 441 0.67 3.29 -23.45
CA ALA A 441 1.71 3.30 -22.42
C ALA A 441 2.72 4.47 -22.56
N ARG A 442 2.25 5.64 -23.02
CA ARG A 442 3.06 6.87 -23.12
C ARG A 442 3.34 7.49 -21.77
N ALA A 443 2.35 7.40 -20.88
CA ALA A 443 2.48 7.84 -19.51
C ALA A 443 1.74 6.86 -18.59
N TYR A 444 2.20 6.80 -17.36
CA TYR A 444 1.49 6.14 -16.27
C TYR A 444 1.61 6.96 -14.99
N ARG A 445 0.70 6.71 -14.08
CA ARG A 445 0.69 7.22 -12.72
C ARG A 445 0.46 6.06 -11.77
N ARG A 446 1.11 6.12 -10.62
CA ARG A 446 0.93 5.15 -9.56
C ARG A 446 0.81 5.86 -8.22
N CYS A 447 -0.20 5.52 -7.45
CA CYS A 447 -0.33 5.97 -6.08
C CYS A 447 -0.82 4.83 -5.18
N ARG A 448 -0.37 4.85 -3.95
CA ARG A 448 -0.92 4.04 -2.88
C ARG A 448 -1.82 4.92 -2.02
N ILE A 449 -3.03 4.44 -1.76
CA ILE A 449 -3.95 5.09 -0.84
C ILE A 449 -4.32 4.13 0.28
N ILE A 450 -4.57 4.67 1.48
CA ILE A 450 -5.17 3.93 2.58
C ILE A 450 -6.57 4.50 2.80
N ILE A 451 -7.55 3.62 2.76
CA ILE A 451 -8.97 3.93 2.90
C ILE A 451 -9.43 3.45 4.28
N GLN A 452 -9.92 4.35 5.10
CA GLN A 452 -10.70 4.01 6.27
C GLN A 452 -12.15 3.88 5.86
N ALA A 453 -12.69 2.66 5.96
CA ALA A 453 -14.09 2.38 5.64
C ALA A 453 -15.01 3.09 6.62
N GLY A 454 -16.11 3.59 6.10
CA GLY A 454 -17.23 4.10 6.89
C GLY A 454 -17.95 2.97 7.64
N ASN A 455 -19.00 3.32 8.35
CA ASN A 455 -19.83 2.32 9.07
C ASN A 455 -21.03 1.79 8.24
N GLY A 456 -21.11 2.17 6.97
CA GLY A 456 -22.20 1.78 6.06
C GLY A 456 -23.56 2.40 6.36
N VAL A 457 -23.69 3.21 7.41
CA VAL A 457 -24.99 3.81 7.83
C VAL A 457 -24.92 5.34 7.90
N THR A 458 -23.96 5.89 8.64
CA THR A 458 -23.90 7.33 8.94
C THR A 458 -22.60 7.99 8.52
N THR A 459 -21.56 7.21 8.23
CA THR A 459 -20.24 7.72 7.86
C THR A 459 -19.77 7.05 6.57
N ASN A 460 -19.28 7.85 5.64
CA ASN A 460 -18.70 7.38 4.39
C ASN A 460 -17.21 7.04 4.58
N SER A 461 -16.69 6.21 3.69
CA SER A 461 -15.28 5.91 3.61
C SER A 461 -14.46 7.13 3.24
N LYS A 462 -13.23 7.20 3.73
CA LYS A 462 -12.32 8.32 3.47
C LYS A 462 -10.89 7.83 3.24
N ILE A 463 -10.17 8.53 2.39
CA ILE A 463 -8.73 8.35 2.22
C ILE A 463 -8.05 9.03 3.42
N ILE A 464 -7.26 8.26 4.16
CA ILE A 464 -6.51 8.75 5.34
C ILE A 464 -5.02 8.94 5.04
N TYR A 465 -4.51 8.30 3.98
CA TYR A 465 -3.12 8.42 3.53
C TYR A 465 -3.06 8.29 2.02
N ARG A 466 -2.15 9.02 1.39
CA ARG A 466 -1.89 8.96 -0.05
C ARG A 466 -0.41 9.18 -0.33
N GLU A 467 0.18 8.27 -1.08
CA GLU A 467 1.58 8.27 -1.48
C GLU A 467 1.73 8.16 -2.99
N ASN A 468 2.68 8.90 -3.57
CA ASN A 468 2.98 8.82 -4.99
C ASN A 468 4.16 7.88 -5.25
N LEU A 469 3.90 6.74 -5.87
CA LEU A 469 4.90 5.71 -6.20
C LEU A 469 5.29 5.70 -7.68
N THR A 470 4.98 6.76 -8.43
CA THR A 470 5.29 6.83 -9.87
C THR A 470 6.78 6.76 -10.16
N SER A 471 7.63 7.22 -9.23
CA SER A 471 9.09 7.19 -9.31
C SER A 471 9.71 5.81 -9.13
N ASP A 472 9.02 4.88 -8.49
CA ASP A 472 9.56 3.56 -8.09
C ASP A 472 9.65 2.57 -9.25
N GLY A 473 9.26 3.00 -10.43
CA GLY A 473 9.36 2.22 -11.65
C GLY A 473 8.05 1.58 -12.08
N TRP A 474 8.14 0.72 -13.09
CA TRP A 474 7.00 0.06 -13.71
C TRP A 474 6.52 -1.10 -12.80
N PRO A 475 5.27 -1.06 -12.30
CA PRO A 475 4.85 -2.03 -11.28
C PRO A 475 4.04 -3.21 -11.82
N LEU A 476 3.70 -3.24 -13.11
CA LEU A 476 2.89 -4.27 -13.76
C LEU A 476 3.77 -5.23 -14.56
N ASP A 477 3.19 -6.37 -14.96
CA ASP A 477 3.86 -7.31 -15.86
C ASP A 477 4.42 -6.58 -17.11
N PRO A 478 5.71 -6.78 -17.46
CA PRO A 478 6.32 -6.18 -18.63
C PRO A 478 5.55 -6.42 -19.94
N ASN A 479 4.86 -7.56 -20.08
CA ASN A 479 4.04 -7.87 -21.24
C ASN A 479 2.87 -6.91 -21.44
N ILE A 480 2.30 -6.39 -20.35
CA ILE A 480 1.24 -5.37 -20.39
C ILE A 480 1.76 -4.10 -21.10
N ARG A 481 2.95 -3.65 -20.72
CA ARG A 481 3.58 -2.48 -21.33
C ARG A 481 3.86 -2.68 -22.82
N GLN A 482 4.30 -3.86 -23.19
CA GLN A 482 4.57 -4.23 -24.59
C GLN A 482 3.29 -4.24 -25.42
N ALA A 483 2.22 -4.88 -24.93
CA ALA A 483 0.93 -4.94 -25.59
C ALA A 483 0.34 -3.53 -25.83
N LEU A 484 0.32 -2.70 -24.78
CA LEU A 484 -0.17 -1.31 -24.88
C LEU A 484 0.63 -0.47 -25.88
N ARG A 485 1.96 -0.61 -25.92
CA ARG A 485 2.81 0.07 -26.90
C ARG A 485 2.55 -0.37 -28.33
N ALA A 486 2.14 -1.63 -28.50
CA ALA A 486 1.73 -2.18 -29.78
C ALA A 486 0.28 -1.80 -30.18
N GLY A 487 -0.41 -1.03 -29.35
CA GLY A 487 -1.83 -0.66 -29.57
C GLY A 487 -2.80 -1.81 -29.35
N GLN A 488 -2.37 -2.85 -28.64
CA GLN A 488 -3.21 -4.00 -28.28
C GLN A 488 -3.84 -3.80 -26.90
N PRO A 489 -5.02 -4.36 -26.63
CA PRO A 489 -5.60 -4.37 -25.31
C PRO A 489 -4.68 -5.10 -24.33
N PRO A 490 -4.65 -4.68 -23.05
CA PRO A 490 -3.79 -5.35 -22.07
C PRO A 490 -4.24 -6.79 -21.86
N PRO A 491 -3.29 -7.74 -21.72
CA PRO A 491 -3.61 -9.12 -21.38
C PRO A 491 -4.28 -9.16 -20.00
N VAL A 492 -5.39 -9.91 -19.90
CA VAL A 492 -6.12 -10.13 -18.65
C VAL A 492 -5.84 -11.54 -18.18
N SER A 493 -5.41 -11.72 -16.93
CA SER A 493 -5.16 -13.03 -16.36
C SER A 493 -6.46 -13.82 -16.17
N PRO A 494 -6.57 -15.07 -16.62
CA PRO A 494 -7.79 -15.87 -16.45
C PRO A 494 -8.12 -16.24 -15.00
N ALA A 495 -7.21 -16.03 -14.05
CA ALA A 495 -7.39 -16.37 -12.64
C ALA A 495 -8.38 -15.47 -11.88
N THR A 496 -8.80 -14.37 -12.48
CA THR A 496 -9.74 -13.42 -11.88
C THR A 496 -11.02 -13.36 -12.70
N GLY A 497 -11.67 -14.52 -12.88
CA GLY A 497 -12.88 -14.66 -13.70
C GLY A 497 -13.96 -13.64 -13.38
N GLN A 498 -13.95 -12.58 -14.13
CA GLN A 498 -15.05 -11.86 -14.75
C GLN A 498 -14.46 -10.66 -15.50
N ALA A 499 -14.33 -10.80 -16.82
CA ALA A 499 -14.17 -9.64 -17.68
C ALA A 499 -15.38 -8.74 -17.47
N TRP A 500 -15.16 -7.52 -17.06
CA TRP A 500 -16.18 -6.48 -16.99
C TRP A 500 -16.72 -6.25 -18.40
N GLN A 501 -17.90 -6.81 -18.70
CA GLN A 501 -18.64 -6.53 -19.93
C GLN A 501 -19.51 -5.29 -19.68
N GLY A 502 -18.93 -4.14 -19.83
CA GLY A 502 -19.73 -2.92 -19.75
C GLY A 502 -18.87 -1.67 -19.96
N LEU A 503 -19.16 -0.98 -21.05
CA LEU A 503 -18.59 0.27 -21.52
C LEU A 503 -17.21 0.12 -22.19
N GLY A 504 -17.18 -0.52 -23.35
CA GLY A 504 -16.15 -0.28 -24.36
C GLY A 504 -16.20 1.18 -24.84
N PRO A 505 -15.05 1.77 -25.23
CA PRO A 505 -15.04 3.10 -25.81
C PRO A 505 -15.89 3.14 -27.07
N GLN A 506 -16.89 4.08 -27.13
CA GLN A 506 -17.54 4.50 -28.36
C GLN A 506 -16.61 5.41 -29.13
#